data_e7d096020cb092b4ebbae09eec8b320c
#
_entry.id   e7d096020cb092b4ebbae09eec8b320c
#
_cell.length_a   1.000
_cell.length_b   1.000
_cell.length_c   1.000
_cell.angle_alpha   90.00
_cell.angle_beta   90.00
_cell.angle_gamma   90.00
#
_symmetry.space_group_name_H-M   'P 1'
#
loop_
_entity.id
_entity.type
_entity.pdbx_description
1 polymer ?
#
loop_
_entity_poly.entity_id
_entity_poly.type
_entity_poly.pdbx_seq_one_letter_code
_entity_poly.pdbx_strand_id
1 'polypeptide(L)' 'MAITYKKNVAVLEDICEIEDAEPLLYWLLQHPKGKLNLKRLSHPHSAIMQIMMAFGPIVSIWPEDEAMFTWLQPSLEKSR' A
#
# COMPACT_ATOMS: atom_id res chain seq x y z
N MET A 1 -12.11 8.02 -4.13
CA MET A 1 -10.83 7.39 -4.41
C MET A 1 -10.44 6.47 -3.26
N ALA A 2 -9.84 5.36 -3.59
CA ALA A 2 -9.51 4.37 -2.56
C ALA A 2 -8.28 4.73 -1.75
N ILE A 3 -7.50 5.70 -2.20
CA ILE A 3 -6.28 6.11 -1.50
C ILE A 3 -6.36 7.57 -1.09
N THR A 4 -6.14 7.81 0.19
CA THR A 4 -6.07 9.16 0.73
C THR A 4 -4.63 9.46 1.11
N TYR A 5 -4.10 10.57 0.60
CA TYR A 5 -2.71 10.95 0.85
C TYR A 5 -2.66 12.01 1.93
N LYS A 6 -1.91 11.72 2.98
CA LYS A 6 -1.65 12.66 4.05
C LYS A 6 -0.18 13.06 4.02
N LYS A 7 0.28 13.85 4.98
CA LYS A 7 1.62 14.41 4.95
C LYS A 7 2.72 13.37 4.69
N ASN A 8 2.71 12.28 5.44
CA ASN A 8 3.71 11.21 5.30
C ASN A 8 3.09 9.83 5.26
N VAL A 9 1.78 9.73 5.05
CA VAL A 9 1.07 8.46 5.08
C VAL A 9 0.08 8.41 3.93
N ALA A 10 0.06 7.30 3.22
CA ALA A 10 -0.99 7.00 2.24
C ALA A 10 -1.91 5.97 2.87
N VAL A 11 -3.20 6.27 2.93
CA VAL A 11 -4.20 5.38 3.50
C VAL A 11 -4.93 4.69 2.35
N LEU A 12 -4.74 3.38 2.25
CA LEU A 12 -5.38 2.56 1.22
C LEU A 12 -6.60 1.87 1.82
N GLU A 13 -7.76 2.07 1.19
CA GLU A 13 -9.01 1.53 1.72
C GLU A 13 -9.77 0.73 0.67
N ASP A 14 -10.46 -0.29 1.12
CA ASP A 14 -11.37 -1.10 0.31
C ASP A 14 -10.70 -1.66 -0.95
N ILE A 15 -11.19 -1.29 -2.12
CA ILE A 15 -10.69 -1.79 -3.39
C ILE A 15 -9.81 -0.75 -4.05
N CYS A 16 -8.54 -1.08 -4.26
CA CYS A 16 -7.62 -0.22 -4.99
C CYS A 16 -7.48 -0.76 -6.41
N GLU A 17 -7.81 0.05 -7.39
CA GLU A 17 -7.82 -0.36 -8.78
C GLU A 17 -6.58 0.14 -9.53
N ILE A 18 -6.46 -0.26 -10.78
CA ILE A 18 -5.29 0.12 -11.59
C ILE A 18 -5.15 1.64 -11.71
N GLU A 19 -6.28 2.35 -11.70
CA GLU A 19 -6.27 3.82 -11.78
C GLU A 19 -5.58 4.47 -10.58
N ASP A 20 -5.53 3.75 -9.45
CA ASP A 20 -4.90 4.26 -8.25
C ASP A 20 -3.39 4.04 -8.24
N ALA A 21 -2.88 3.22 -9.16
CA ALA A 21 -1.47 2.83 -9.17
C ALA A 21 -0.54 4.00 -9.48
N GLU A 22 -0.83 4.76 -10.52
CA GLU A 22 0.05 5.84 -10.93
C GLU A 22 0.17 6.95 -9.87
N PRO A 23 -0.95 7.44 -9.29
CA PRO A 23 -0.83 8.41 -8.20
C PRO A 23 -0.04 7.88 -7.01
N LEU A 24 -0.21 6.61 -6.67
CA LEU A 24 0.54 6.00 -5.58
C LEU A 24 2.03 5.96 -5.89
N LEU A 25 2.38 5.60 -7.11
CA LEU A 25 3.76 5.57 -7.54
C LEU A 25 4.41 6.94 -7.40
N TYR A 26 3.75 7.99 -7.89
CA TYR A 26 4.27 9.34 -7.77
C TYR A 26 4.44 9.76 -6.32
N TRP A 27 3.45 9.44 -5.49
CA TRP A 27 3.52 9.79 -4.08
C TRP A 27 4.72 9.14 -3.40
N LEU A 28 4.95 7.85 -3.68
CA LEU A 28 6.06 7.12 -3.09
C LEU A 28 7.41 7.67 -3.56
N LEU A 29 7.49 8.11 -4.83
CA LEU A 29 8.71 8.71 -5.33
C LEU A 29 9.03 10.03 -4.63
N GLN A 30 8.00 10.80 -4.28
CA GLN A 30 8.18 12.07 -3.61
C GLN A 30 8.33 11.94 -2.09
N HIS A 31 7.93 10.78 -1.54
CA HIS A 31 7.97 10.54 -0.10
C HIS A 31 8.73 9.25 0.21
N PRO A 32 10.06 9.27 0.04
CA PRO A 32 10.86 8.04 0.24
C PRO A 32 10.74 7.47 1.65
N LYS A 33 10.35 8.29 2.62
CA LYS A 33 10.12 7.83 3.99
C LYS A 33 8.63 7.74 4.32
N GLY A 34 7.78 7.80 3.31
CA GLY A 34 6.35 7.70 3.49
C GLY A 34 5.93 6.32 4.01
N LYS A 35 4.80 6.30 4.71
CA LYS A 35 4.26 5.08 5.30
C LYS A 35 2.93 4.74 4.65
N LEU A 36 2.57 3.47 4.74
CA LEU A 36 1.28 2.99 4.24
C LEU A 36 0.41 2.54 5.40
N ASN A 37 -0.83 3.00 5.40
CA ASN A 37 -1.85 2.52 6.32
C ASN A 37 -2.77 1.60 5.52
N LEU A 38 -2.71 0.31 5.80
CA LEU A 38 -3.44 -0.71 5.07
C LEU A 38 -4.59 -1.31 5.88
N LYS A 39 -4.97 -0.65 6.97
CA LYS A 39 -5.94 -1.20 7.91
C LYS A 39 -7.24 -1.66 7.24
N ARG A 40 -7.75 -0.89 6.31
CA ARG A 40 -9.03 -1.17 5.66
C ARG A 40 -8.88 -1.66 4.22
N LEU A 41 -7.68 -2.03 3.83
CA LEU A 41 -7.45 -2.55 2.48
C LEU A 41 -8.03 -3.95 2.35
N SER A 42 -8.82 -4.19 1.30
CA SER A 42 -9.39 -5.50 1.05
C SER A 42 -8.96 -6.11 -0.28
N HIS A 43 -8.96 -5.33 -1.36
CA HIS A 43 -8.61 -5.86 -2.68
C HIS A 43 -7.73 -4.90 -3.46
N PRO A 44 -6.38 -5.00 -3.32
CA PRO A 44 -5.49 -4.20 -4.14
C PRO A 44 -5.30 -4.85 -5.51
N HIS A 45 -5.34 -4.04 -6.56
CA HIS A 45 -4.99 -4.50 -7.90
C HIS A 45 -3.53 -4.98 -7.91
N SER A 46 -3.22 -5.94 -8.80
CA SER A 46 -1.85 -6.46 -8.87
C SER A 46 -0.81 -5.37 -9.13
N ALA A 47 -1.15 -4.32 -9.87
CA ALA A 47 -0.25 -3.20 -10.09
C ALA A 47 0.07 -2.46 -8.78
N ILE A 48 -0.91 -2.32 -7.89
CA ILE A 48 -0.70 -1.72 -6.57
C ILE A 48 0.26 -2.59 -5.76
N MET A 49 0.05 -3.91 -5.80
CA MET A 49 0.93 -4.84 -5.10
C MET A 49 2.36 -4.76 -5.58
N GLN A 50 2.55 -4.70 -6.91
CA GLN A 50 3.88 -4.61 -7.48
C GLN A 50 4.60 -3.34 -7.06
N ILE A 51 3.89 -2.22 -7.00
CA ILE A 51 4.45 -0.95 -6.55
C ILE A 51 4.89 -1.06 -5.10
N MET A 52 4.04 -1.62 -4.24
CA MET A 52 4.39 -1.79 -2.83
C MET A 52 5.61 -2.67 -2.65
N MET A 53 5.70 -3.76 -3.42
CA MET A 53 6.84 -4.66 -3.33
C MET A 53 8.12 -4.03 -3.86
N ALA A 54 8.02 -3.28 -4.95
CA ALA A 54 9.19 -2.66 -5.57
C ALA A 54 9.79 -1.56 -4.71
N PHE A 55 8.95 -0.77 -4.03
CA PHE A 55 9.43 0.35 -3.22
C PHE A 55 9.71 -0.03 -1.78
N GLY A 56 9.11 -1.11 -1.28
CA GLY A 56 9.27 -1.57 0.09
C GLY A 56 8.95 -0.52 1.14
N PRO A 57 7.83 0.21 1.00
CA PRO A 57 7.53 1.27 1.96
C PRO A 57 7.23 0.72 3.35
N ILE A 58 7.35 1.58 4.34
CA ILE A 58 7.05 1.20 5.72
C ILE A 58 5.54 1.10 5.89
N VAL A 59 5.07 -0.04 6.40
CA VAL A 59 3.65 -0.23 6.69
C VAL A 59 3.40 0.19 8.14
N SER A 60 2.63 1.25 8.32
CA SER A 60 2.34 1.75 9.66
C SER A 60 1.25 0.93 10.35
N ILE A 61 0.23 0.52 9.59
CA ILE A 61 -0.85 -0.31 10.11
C ILE A 61 -1.15 -1.41 9.09
N TRP A 62 -1.12 -2.66 9.55
CA TRP A 62 -1.41 -3.82 8.71
C TRP A 62 -2.91 -4.02 8.55
N PRO A 63 -3.37 -4.72 7.48
CA PRO A 63 -4.79 -4.96 7.28
C PRO A 63 -5.45 -5.71 8.43
N GLU A 64 -6.69 -5.34 8.73
CA GLU A 64 -7.48 -6.06 9.72
C GLU A 64 -7.95 -7.41 9.19
N ASP A 65 -8.08 -7.54 7.87
CA ASP A 65 -8.45 -8.78 7.21
C ASP A 65 -7.30 -9.79 7.37
N GLU A 66 -7.55 -10.90 8.06
CA GLU A 66 -6.51 -11.90 8.31
C GLU A 66 -5.92 -12.49 7.04
N ALA A 67 -6.76 -12.77 6.06
CA ALA A 67 -6.28 -13.34 4.80
C ALA A 67 -5.36 -12.35 4.11
N MET A 68 -5.73 -11.08 4.09
CA MET A 68 -4.94 -10.04 3.47
C MET A 68 -3.61 -9.85 4.22
N PHE A 69 -3.66 -9.81 5.55
CA PHE A 69 -2.47 -9.67 6.37
C PHE A 69 -1.51 -10.85 6.14
N THR A 70 -2.05 -12.07 6.16
CA THR A 70 -1.24 -13.28 5.98
C THR A 70 -0.57 -13.30 4.62
N TRP A 71 -1.25 -12.78 3.61
CA TRP A 71 -0.73 -12.76 2.24
C TRP A 71 0.28 -11.64 2.03
N LEU A 72 0.00 -10.44 2.58
CA LEU A 72 0.84 -9.26 2.35
C LEU A 72 2.11 -9.25 3.18
N GLN A 73 2.02 -9.62 4.44
CA GLN A 73 3.14 -9.47 5.36
C GLN A 73 4.43 -10.13 4.87
N PRO A 74 4.42 -11.41 4.48
CA PRO A 74 5.67 -12.03 4.02
C PRO A 74 6.21 -11.38 2.76
N SER A 75 5.31 -10.98 1.85
CA SER A 75 5.72 -10.38 0.58
C SER A 75 6.40 -9.03 0.78
N LEU A 76 5.83 -8.19 1.62
CA LEU A 76 6.38 -6.85 1.86
C LEU A 76 7.63 -6.90 2.72
N GLU A 77 7.69 -7.78 3.70
CA GLU A 77 8.89 -7.91 4.53
C GLU A 77 10.07 -8.44 3.75
N LYS A 78 9.83 -9.35 2.80
CA LYS A 78 10.90 -9.88 1.97
C LYS A 78 11.48 -8.81 1.04
N SER A 79 10.68 -7.83 0.68
CA SER A 79 11.13 -6.76 -0.22
C SER A 79 12.11 -5.81 0.43
N ARG A 80 12.23 -5.90 1.71
CA ARG A 80 13.11 -5.02 2.48
C ARG A 80 14.42 -5.72 2.77
#